data_94311dc7dd7d0f9528d82561956c87cc
#
_entry.id   94311dc7dd7d0f9528d82561956c87cc
#
_cell.length_a   1.000
_cell.length_b   1.000
_cell.length_c   1.000
_cell.angle_alpha   90.00
_cell.angle_beta   90.00
_cell.angle_gamma   90.00
#
_symmetry.space_group_name_H-M   'P 1'
#
loop_
_entity.id
_entity.type
_entity.pdbx_description
1 polymer ?
#
loop_
_entity_poly.entity_id
_entity_poly.type
_entity_poly.pdbx_seq_one_letter_code
_entity_poly.pdbx_strand_id
1 'polypeptide(L)'
;MDENIYQHFRTEERTFIDSVGDWIEQVQSQYAPYLTDFLDPRQAYILETLIRQDSELRFTFYGGYEQAERKRCLIYPEYYEPAEDDFEVSLYEVHYPSKFASLSHGKILGTLVGTGIKRAYFGDIISDGERWQIFVAREIEHFVVAQITKIGKVTARLEPIAYTEMLLPKDSWTQERGTVTSMRLDSVISEIYNISRQRSKQLIESGKVKVNWTENTRPDFILELLDIVSIRGYGRIQIQELEGKTKKEKYRVLFGVLRK
;
A
#
# COMPACT_ATOMS: atom_id res chain seq x y z
N MET A 1 -2.12 12.03 22.80
CA MET A 1 -2.19 10.55 22.76
C MET A 1 -1.52 9.95 23.99
N ASP A 2 -2.02 8.78 24.45
CA ASP A 2 -1.46 8.07 25.60
C ASP A 2 -0.06 7.49 25.22
N GLU A 3 0.97 7.69 26.07
CA GLU A 3 2.32 7.16 25.84
C GLU A 3 2.36 5.62 25.68
N ASN A 4 1.36 4.92 26.17
CA ASN A 4 1.23 3.46 26.02
C ASN A 4 1.00 2.98 24.58
N ILE A 5 0.50 3.84 23.70
CA ILE A 5 0.18 3.48 22.31
C ILE A 5 1.45 3.13 21.52
N TYR A 6 2.53 3.89 21.72
CA TYR A 6 3.79 3.68 21.00
C TYR A 6 4.46 2.32 21.28
N GLN A 7 4.12 1.65 22.39
CA GLN A 7 4.68 0.32 22.72
C GLN A 7 4.18 -0.80 21.79
N HIS A 8 3.04 -0.57 21.13
CA HIS A 8 2.41 -1.56 20.24
C HIS A 8 2.85 -1.42 18.78
N PHE A 9 3.66 -0.43 18.46
CA PHE A 9 4.08 -0.11 17.10
C PHE A 9 5.60 0.05 17.00
N ARG A 10 6.13 0.01 15.79
CA ARG A 10 7.56 0.18 15.55
C ARG A 10 7.99 1.63 15.76
N THR A 11 9.25 1.79 16.14
CA THR A 11 9.83 3.14 16.32
C THR A 11 9.76 3.98 15.03
N GLU A 12 9.92 3.35 13.88
CA GLU A 12 9.85 3.98 12.56
C GLU A 12 8.44 4.46 12.20
N GLU A 13 7.40 3.94 12.84
CA GLU A 13 6.00 4.30 12.62
C GLU A 13 5.54 5.50 13.47
N ARG A 14 6.34 5.95 14.42
CA ARG A 14 5.99 7.04 15.36
C ARG A 14 5.54 8.31 14.67
N THR A 15 6.27 8.77 13.65
CA THR A 15 5.91 9.99 12.91
C THR A 15 4.53 9.87 12.25
N PHE A 16 4.18 8.69 11.77
CA PHE A 16 2.85 8.44 11.21
C PHE A 16 1.77 8.42 12.29
N ILE A 17 2.05 7.80 13.43
CA ILE A 17 1.15 7.77 14.60
C ILE A 17 0.88 9.19 15.10
N ASP A 18 1.91 10.03 15.19
CA ASP A 18 1.77 11.44 15.56
C ASP A 18 0.87 12.17 14.58
N SER A 19 1.06 11.97 13.27
CA SER A 19 0.18 12.55 12.24
C SER A 19 -1.28 12.10 12.39
N VAL A 20 -1.53 10.82 12.71
CA VAL A 20 -2.90 10.35 12.98
C VAL A 20 -3.50 11.06 14.18
N GLY A 21 -2.71 11.30 15.23
CA GLY A 21 -3.14 12.08 16.38
C GLY A 21 -3.56 13.50 16.02
N ASP A 22 -2.75 14.16 15.21
CA ASP A 22 -3.04 15.52 14.74
C ASP A 22 -4.33 15.55 13.90
N TRP A 23 -4.56 14.54 13.06
CA TRP A 23 -5.80 14.43 12.26
C TRP A 23 -7.03 14.22 13.13
N ILE A 24 -6.93 13.35 14.15
CA ILE A 24 -8.01 13.12 15.13
C ILE A 24 -8.34 14.43 15.86
N GLU A 25 -7.34 15.12 16.39
CA GLU A 25 -7.51 16.40 17.07
C GLU A 25 -8.11 17.47 16.17
N GLN A 26 -7.70 17.50 14.89
CA GLN A 26 -8.25 18.41 13.91
C GLN A 26 -9.75 18.15 13.68
N VAL A 27 -10.16 16.88 13.48
CA VAL A 27 -11.58 16.53 13.27
C VAL A 27 -12.41 16.87 14.51
N GLN A 28 -11.91 16.58 15.71
CA GLN A 28 -12.56 16.90 16.96
C GLN A 28 -12.73 18.41 17.17
N SER A 29 -11.65 19.18 16.96
CA SER A 29 -11.66 20.62 17.20
C SER A 29 -12.45 21.42 16.17
N GLN A 30 -12.39 21.00 14.89
CA GLN A 30 -13.09 21.69 13.80
C GLN A 30 -14.50 21.15 13.58
N TYR A 31 -14.81 19.98 14.16
CA TYR A 31 -16.06 19.25 13.94
C TYR A 31 -16.39 19.07 12.45
N ALA A 32 -15.37 18.76 11.64
CA ALA A 32 -15.42 18.63 10.21
C ALA A 32 -14.61 17.41 9.74
N PRO A 33 -14.98 16.78 8.59
CA PRO A 33 -14.24 15.66 8.04
C PRO A 33 -12.79 16.03 7.68
N TYR A 34 -11.89 15.06 7.81
CA TYR A 34 -10.51 15.14 7.34
C TYR A 34 -10.22 13.98 6.38
N LEU A 35 -9.71 14.30 5.20
CA LEU A 35 -9.31 13.31 4.19
C LEU A 35 -7.78 13.15 4.19
N THR A 36 -7.31 11.92 4.36
CA THR A 36 -5.87 11.61 4.31
C THR A 36 -5.36 11.52 2.87
N ASP A 37 -4.05 11.51 2.70
CA ASP A 37 -3.41 10.98 1.51
C ASP A 37 -3.70 9.46 1.35
N PHE A 38 -3.24 8.85 0.22
CA PHE A 38 -3.31 7.39 0.06
C PHE A 38 -2.39 6.69 1.05
N LEU A 39 -2.99 5.91 1.91
CA LEU A 39 -2.33 5.06 2.90
C LEU A 39 -2.04 3.68 2.29
N ASP A 40 -0.96 3.08 2.72
CA ASP A 40 -0.72 1.66 2.49
C ASP A 40 -1.49 0.80 3.51
N PRO A 41 -1.60 -0.54 3.31
CA PRO A 41 -2.37 -1.40 4.22
C PRO A 41 -1.89 -1.36 5.67
N ARG A 42 -0.58 -1.18 5.91
CA ARG A 42 -0.05 -1.08 7.27
C ARG A 42 -0.43 0.25 7.93
N GLN A 43 -0.32 1.34 7.18
CA GLN A 43 -0.76 2.66 7.63
C GLN A 43 -2.27 2.69 7.91
N ALA A 44 -3.07 2.09 7.03
CA ALA A 44 -4.52 1.97 7.23
C ALA A 44 -4.86 1.20 8.51
N TYR A 45 -4.16 0.09 8.78
CA TYR A 45 -4.33 -0.69 10.01
C TYR A 45 -3.96 0.11 11.27
N ILE A 46 -2.86 0.85 11.24
CA ILE A 46 -2.44 1.71 12.37
C ILE A 46 -3.52 2.76 12.64
N LEU A 47 -3.95 3.49 11.59
CA LEU A 47 -4.97 4.52 11.71
C LEU A 47 -6.28 3.95 12.27
N GLU A 48 -6.77 2.85 11.72
CA GLU A 48 -7.97 2.16 12.21
C GLU A 48 -7.86 1.78 13.69
N THR A 49 -6.70 1.22 14.10
CA THR A 49 -6.44 0.81 15.48
C THR A 49 -6.51 2.00 16.44
N LEU A 50 -6.02 3.16 16.02
CA LEU A 50 -6.01 4.37 16.83
C LEU A 50 -7.41 5.02 16.93
N ILE A 51 -8.13 5.14 15.81
CA ILE A 51 -9.46 5.77 15.78
C ILE A 51 -10.50 4.93 16.52
N ARG A 52 -10.42 3.59 16.47
CA ARG A 52 -11.35 2.72 17.19
C ARG A 52 -11.37 2.93 18.71
N GLN A 53 -10.38 3.61 19.25
CA GLN A 53 -10.34 4.01 20.67
C GLN A 53 -11.20 5.24 20.96
N ASP A 54 -11.60 5.97 19.92
CA ASP A 54 -12.46 7.14 20.02
C ASP A 54 -13.90 6.78 19.63
N SER A 55 -14.85 7.01 20.54
CA SER A 55 -16.25 6.65 20.32
C SER A 55 -17.03 7.67 19.48
N GLU A 56 -16.52 8.90 19.35
CA GLU A 56 -17.20 10.01 18.68
C GLU A 56 -16.84 10.13 17.20
N LEU A 57 -15.74 9.50 16.78
CA LEU A 57 -15.28 9.54 15.42
C LEU A 57 -15.64 8.29 14.62
N ARG A 58 -15.86 8.49 13.35
CA ARG A 58 -16.06 7.45 12.34
C ARG A 58 -15.00 7.58 11.27
N PHE A 59 -14.75 6.51 10.54
CA PHE A 59 -13.82 6.52 9.42
C PHE A 59 -14.27 5.57 8.33
N THR A 60 -13.92 5.89 7.10
CA THR A 60 -14.17 5.05 5.93
C THR A 60 -12.98 5.10 5.00
N PHE A 61 -12.63 3.96 4.42
CA PHE A 61 -11.54 3.83 3.46
C PHE A 61 -12.08 3.64 2.04
N TYR A 62 -11.49 4.36 1.08
CA TYR A 62 -11.78 4.19 -0.33
C TYR A 62 -10.53 4.43 -1.18
N GLY A 63 -10.31 3.61 -2.19
CA GLY A 63 -9.14 3.72 -3.08
C GLY A 63 -9.51 3.72 -4.56
N GLY A 64 -10.79 3.98 -4.87
CA GLY A 64 -11.33 3.96 -6.23
C GLY A 64 -12.04 2.66 -6.58
N TYR A 65 -11.80 1.57 -5.86
CA TYR A 65 -12.49 0.28 -5.99
C TYR A 65 -12.34 -0.54 -4.70
N GLU A 66 -13.18 -1.57 -4.56
CA GLU A 66 -13.33 -2.32 -3.30
C GLU A 66 -12.02 -3.00 -2.85
N GLN A 67 -11.31 -3.66 -3.79
CA GLN A 67 -10.08 -4.41 -3.51
C GLN A 67 -8.82 -3.53 -3.57
N ALA A 68 -8.96 -2.21 -3.63
CA ALA A 68 -7.81 -1.32 -3.67
C ALA A 68 -6.86 -1.57 -2.50
N GLU A 69 -5.57 -1.70 -2.81
CA GLU A 69 -4.52 -1.90 -1.81
C GLU A 69 -4.20 -0.58 -1.10
N ARG A 70 -4.10 0.50 -1.86
CA ARG A 70 -3.89 1.83 -1.32
C ARG A 70 -5.21 2.59 -1.27
N LYS A 71 -5.53 3.13 -0.10
CA LYS A 71 -6.82 3.80 0.15
C LYS A 71 -6.59 5.14 0.84
N ARG A 72 -7.41 6.11 0.52
CA ARG A 72 -7.57 7.31 1.34
C ARG A 72 -8.52 6.99 2.48
N CYS A 73 -8.31 7.61 3.63
CA CYS A 73 -9.21 7.51 4.76
C CYS A 73 -9.92 8.86 4.97
N LEU A 74 -11.23 8.83 5.01
CA LEU A 74 -12.01 9.94 5.53
C LEU A 74 -12.28 9.69 7.00
N ILE A 75 -11.85 10.60 7.86
CA ILE A 75 -12.11 10.62 9.31
C ILE A 75 -13.17 11.69 9.54
N TYR A 76 -14.26 11.37 10.23
CA TYR A 76 -15.39 12.30 10.33
C TYR A 76 -16.19 12.14 11.61
N PRO A 77 -16.90 13.22 12.07
CA PRO A 77 -17.83 13.16 13.18
C PRO A 77 -19.09 12.34 12.81
N GLU A 78 -19.77 11.82 13.80
CA GLU A 78 -20.93 10.91 13.63
C GLU A 78 -22.08 11.45 12.76
N TYR A 79 -22.24 12.78 12.67
CA TYR A 79 -23.29 13.40 11.86
C TYR A 79 -23.03 13.34 10.34
N TYR A 80 -21.78 13.08 9.94
CA TYR A 80 -21.37 13.14 8.53
C TYR A 80 -21.65 11.82 7.83
N GLU A 81 -22.24 11.89 6.64
CA GLU A 81 -22.48 10.74 5.77
C GLU A 81 -21.54 10.81 4.55
N PRO A 82 -20.50 9.98 4.50
CA PRO A 82 -19.51 10.03 3.41
C PRO A 82 -20.08 9.54 2.08
N ALA A 83 -19.77 10.26 1.00
CA ALA A 83 -20.00 9.85 -0.37
C ALA A 83 -18.66 9.48 -1.05
N GLU A 84 -18.70 8.72 -2.15
CA GLU A 84 -17.47 8.35 -2.87
C GLU A 84 -16.68 9.57 -3.38
N ASP A 85 -17.36 10.64 -3.75
CA ASP A 85 -16.72 11.88 -4.23
C ASP A 85 -15.90 12.60 -3.15
N ASP A 86 -16.22 12.39 -1.87
CA ASP A 86 -15.49 12.98 -0.74
C ASP A 86 -14.05 12.43 -0.62
N PHE A 87 -13.77 11.30 -1.24
CA PHE A 87 -12.41 10.72 -1.23
C PHE A 87 -11.50 11.34 -2.28
N GLU A 88 -12.01 12.19 -3.15
CA GLU A 88 -11.23 12.94 -4.14
C GLU A 88 -10.22 12.07 -4.89
N VAL A 89 -10.68 10.94 -5.41
CA VAL A 89 -9.89 10.00 -6.20
C VAL A 89 -10.27 10.14 -7.67
N SER A 90 -9.29 10.36 -8.53
CA SER A 90 -9.45 10.41 -9.98
C SER A 90 -8.82 9.20 -10.64
N LEU A 91 -9.44 8.68 -11.71
CA LEU A 91 -8.98 7.53 -12.48
C LEU A 91 -8.49 7.97 -13.87
N TYR A 92 -7.27 7.56 -14.21
CA TYR A 92 -6.62 7.87 -15.48
C TYR A 92 -6.19 6.61 -16.21
N GLU A 93 -6.37 6.59 -17.53
CA GLU A 93 -5.76 5.59 -18.41
C GLU A 93 -4.43 6.12 -18.99
N VAL A 94 -3.45 5.23 -19.09
CA VAL A 94 -2.15 5.52 -19.70
C VAL A 94 -2.22 5.19 -21.19
N HIS A 95 -2.31 6.20 -22.03
CA HIS A 95 -2.24 6.04 -23.48
C HIS A 95 -0.80 6.02 -23.97
N TYR A 96 -0.42 4.97 -24.68
CA TYR A 96 0.91 4.76 -25.25
C TYR A 96 0.82 3.84 -26.50
N PRO A 97 1.83 3.82 -27.38
CA PRO A 97 1.84 2.98 -28.56
C PRO A 97 2.07 1.49 -28.20
N SER A 98 1.05 0.81 -27.65
CA SER A 98 1.12 -0.54 -27.10
C SER A 98 1.56 -1.61 -28.12
N LYS A 99 1.35 -1.36 -29.43
CA LYS A 99 1.82 -2.25 -30.50
C LYS A 99 3.35 -2.29 -30.65
N PHE A 100 4.04 -1.25 -30.19
CA PHE A 100 5.49 -1.07 -30.40
C PHE A 100 6.26 -0.97 -29.10
N ALA A 101 5.59 -0.84 -27.98
CA ALA A 101 6.22 -0.67 -26.67
C ALA A 101 5.43 -1.40 -25.59
N SER A 102 6.13 -1.82 -24.54
CA SER A 102 5.52 -2.37 -23.31
C SER A 102 5.86 -1.52 -22.12
N LEU A 103 4.86 -1.29 -21.28
CA LEU A 103 5.03 -0.68 -19.97
C LEU A 103 5.09 -1.76 -18.89
N SER A 104 5.48 -1.36 -17.71
CA SER A 104 5.42 -2.18 -16.50
C SER A 104 5.07 -1.29 -15.32
N HIS A 105 4.46 -1.88 -14.31
CA HIS A 105 4.13 -1.19 -13.05
C HIS A 105 5.31 -0.36 -12.51
N GLY A 106 6.52 -0.97 -12.45
CA GLY A 106 7.70 -0.28 -11.95
C GLY A 106 8.17 0.91 -12.79
N LYS A 107 8.00 0.86 -14.12
CA LYS A 107 8.32 2.00 -15.00
C LYS A 107 7.33 3.15 -14.80
N ILE A 108 6.04 2.82 -14.69
CA ILE A 108 4.99 3.82 -14.46
C ILE A 108 5.22 4.48 -13.09
N LEU A 109 5.30 3.68 -12.03
CA LEU A 109 5.54 4.18 -10.68
C LEU A 109 6.82 5.00 -10.58
N GLY A 110 7.92 4.52 -11.17
CA GLY A 110 9.20 5.23 -11.17
C GLY A 110 9.11 6.59 -11.88
N THR A 111 8.29 6.69 -12.94
CA THR A 111 8.05 7.97 -13.63
C THR A 111 7.22 8.91 -12.76
N LEU A 112 6.11 8.44 -12.17
CA LEU A 112 5.26 9.24 -11.30
C LEU A 112 6.04 9.84 -10.12
N VAL A 113 6.77 9.00 -9.39
CA VAL A 113 7.60 9.47 -8.26
C VAL A 113 8.77 10.33 -8.71
N GLY A 114 9.31 10.07 -9.91
CA GLY A 114 10.39 10.84 -10.52
C GLY A 114 10.03 12.29 -10.84
N THR A 115 8.74 12.65 -10.85
CA THR A 115 8.28 14.06 -10.97
C THR A 115 8.51 14.87 -9.69
N GLY A 116 8.93 14.24 -8.60
CA GLY A 116 9.05 14.86 -7.28
C GLY A 116 7.79 14.79 -6.42
N ILE A 117 6.70 14.26 -6.96
CA ILE A 117 5.44 14.07 -6.20
C ILE A 117 5.61 12.90 -5.22
N LYS A 118 5.15 13.08 -3.99
CA LYS A 118 5.16 12.03 -2.97
C LYS A 118 4.32 10.83 -3.42
N ARG A 119 4.78 9.60 -3.10
CA ARG A 119 4.05 8.37 -3.38
C ARG A 119 2.62 8.36 -2.80
N ALA A 120 2.42 9.09 -1.70
CA ALA A 120 1.15 9.19 -1.00
C ALA A 120 0.01 9.81 -1.83
N TYR A 121 0.31 10.54 -2.89
CA TYR A 121 -0.70 11.09 -3.81
C TYR A 121 -1.17 10.12 -4.89
N PHE A 122 -0.61 8.92 -4.93
CA PHE A 122 -0.97 7.90 -5.91
C PHE A 122 -1.57 6.68 -5.22
N GLY A 123 -2.73 6.25 -5.69
CA GLY A 123 -3.34 4.98 -5.36
C GLY A 123 -2.68 3.81 -6.09
N ASP A 124 -3.49 2.85 -6.47
CA ASP A 124 -3.03 1.67 -7.22
C ASP A 124 -2.75 1.99 -8.68
N ILE A 125 -1.87 1.21 -9.26
CA ILE A 125 -1.63 1.13 -10.71
C ILE A 125 -2.10 -0.25 -11.13
N ILE A 126 -3.16 -0.31 -11.91
CA ILE A 126 -3.79 -1.56 -12.33
C ILE A 126 -3.61 -1.82 -13.83
N SER A 127 -3.67 -3.08 -14.24
CA SER A 127 -3.52 -3.48 -15.64
C SER A 127 -4.26 -4.79 -15.93
N ASP A 128 -4.73 -4.94 -17.16
CA ASP A 128 -5.18 -6.19 -17.73
C ASP A 128 -4.06 -6.93 -18.52
N GLY A 129 -2.84 -6.39 -18.51
CA GLY A 129 -1.67 -6.87 -19.23
C GLY A 129 -1.32 -6.04 -20.47
N GLU A 130 -2.25 -5.27 -21.01
CA GLU A 130 -2.08 -4.39 -22.19
C GLU A 130 -2.35 -2.93 -21.83
N ARG A 131 -3.47 -2.65 -21.17
CA ARG A 131 -3.87 -1.33 -20.71
C ARG A 131 -3.37 -1.10 -19.30
N TRP A 132 -3.15 0.16 -18.95
CA TRP A 132 -2.70 0.60 -17.64
C TRP A 132 -3.57 1.74 -17.15
N GLN A 133 -4.01 1.64 -15.92
CA GLN A 133 -4.81 2.69 -15.27
C GLN A 133 -4.18 3.04 -13.91
N ILE A 134 -4.35 4.31 -13.51
CA ILE A 134 -3.71 4.89 -12.32
C ILE A 134 -4.75 5.65 -11.53
N PHE A 135 -4.81 5.41 -10.23
CA PHE A 135 -5.60 6.22 -9.30
C PHE A 135 -4.72 7.34 -8.74
N VAL A 136 -5.25 8.56 -8.76
CA VAL A 136 -4.53 9.79 -8.42
C VAL A 136 -5.39 10.63 -7.47
N ALA A 137 -4.78 11.26 -6.47
CA ALA A 137 -5.46 12.25 -5.65
C ALA A 137 -5.85 13.46 -6.52
N ARG A 138 -7.12 13.88 -6.45
CA ARG A 138 -7.71 14.92 -7.32
C ARG A 138 -6.95 16.24 -7.24
N GLU A 139 -6.45 16.60 -6.05
CA GLU A 139 -5.72 17.83 -5.81
C GLU A 139 -4.46 18.00 -6.67
N ILE A 140 -3.85 16.89 -7.15
CA ILE A 140 -2.63 16.94 -7.97
C ILE A 140 -2.86 16.53 -9.43
N GLU A 141 -4.07 16.18 -9.84
CA GLU A 141 -4.36 15.59 -11.15
C GLU A 141 -3.87 16.45 -12.33
N HIS A 142 -4.14 17.75 -12.30
CA HIS A 142 -3.70 18.67 -13.38
C HIS A 142 -2.18 18.72 -13.51
N PHE A 143 -1.47 18.69 -12.39
CA PHE A 143 -0.01 18.68 -12.41
C PHE A 143 0.51 17.36 -12.99
N VAL A 144 -0.03 16.24 -12.58
CA VAL A 144 0.39 14.90 -13.05
C VAL A 144 0.15 14.78 -14.56
N VAL A 145 -1.03 15.16 -15.05
CA VAL A 145 -1.37 15.13 -16.49
C VAL A 145 -0.41 15.99 -17.30
N ALA A 146 -0.07 17.18 -16.83
CA ALA A 146 0.84 18.08 -17.52
C ALA A 146 2.29 17.57 -17.56
N GLN A 147 2.74 16.88 -16.50
CA GLN A 147 4.12 16.40 -16.37
C GLN A 147 4.38 15.07 -17.09
N ILE A 148 3.38 14.19 -17.18
CA ILE A 148 3.57 12.85 -17.74
C ILE A 148 3.39 12.89 -19.27
N THR A 149 4.49 13.16 -19.95
CA THR A 149 4.58 13.09 -21.43
C THR A 149 5.32 11.85 -21.92
N LYS A 150 6.04 11.16 -21.01
CA LYS A 150 6.78 9.92 -21.27
C LYS A 150 6.79 9.03 -20.03
N ILE A 151 6.82 7.71 -20.23
CA ILE A 151 7.07 6.72 -19.19
C ILE A 151 8.36 5.97 -19.59
N GLY A 152 9.46 6.27 -18.89
CA GLY A 152 10.78 5.87 -19.31
C GLY A 152 11.13 6.48 -20.68
N LYS A 153 11.31 5.63 -21.70
CA LYS A 153 11.60 6.06 -23.09
C LYS A 153 10.35 6.12 -23.98
N VAL A 154 9.19 5.69 -23.48
CA VAL A 154 7.97 5.56 -24.26
C VAL A 154 7.14 6.85 -24.10
N THR A 155 6.77 7.47 -25.22
CA THR A 155 5.82 8.59 -25.19
C THR A 155 4.48 8.09 -24.66
N ALA A 156 3.93 8.78 -23.69
CA ALA A 156 2.67 8.42 -23.05
C ALA A 156 1.94 9.69 -22.60
N ARG A 157 0.61 9.57 -22.45
CA ARG A 157 -0.23 10.61 -21.88
C ARG A 157 -1.25 10.00 -20.95
N LEU A 158 -1.73 10.75 -19.98
CA LEU A 158 -2.78 10.35 -19.07
C LEU A 158 -4.10 10.98 -19.54
N GLU A 159 -5.12 10.16 -19.69
CA GLU A 159 -6.48 10.62 -20.03
C GLU A 159 -7.44 10.22 -18.90
N PRO A 160 -8.28 11.15 -18.40
CA PRO A 160 -9.28 10.82 -17.42
C PRO A 160 -10.32 9.87 -18.03
N ILE A 161 -10.72 8.87 -17.27
CA ILE A 161 -11.76 7.91 -17.68
C ILE A 161 -12.83 7.77 -16.59
N ALA A 162 -14.02 7.34 -17.01
CA ALA A 162 -15.08 7.02 -16.07
C ALA A 162 -14.79 5.73 -15.30
N TYR A 163 -15.27 5.60 -14.06
CA TYR A 163 -15.13 4.37 -13.27
C TYR A 163 -15.79 3.15 -13.93
N THR A 164 -16.76 3.35 -14.81
CA THR A 164 -17.37 2.29 -15.63
C THR A 164 -16.40 1.64 -16.62
N GLU A 165 -15.29 2.30 -16.93
CA GLU A 165 -14.22 1.83 -17.82
C GLU A 165 -13.03 1.26 -17.06
N MET A 166 -13.14 1.14 -15.73
CA MET A 166 -12.10 0.61 -14.86
C MET A 166 -11.78 -0.85 -15.22
N LEU A 167 -10.50 -1.14 -15.28
CA LEU A 167 -10.00 -2.50 -15.47
C LEU A 167 -10.21 -3.33 -14.20
N LEU A 168 -10.51 -4.61 -14.38
CA LEU A 168 -10.40 -5.58 -13.30
C LEU A 168 -8.94 -6.01 -13.20
N PRO A 169 -8.27 -5.79 -12.05
CA PRO A 169 -6.88 -6.23 -11.87
C PRO A 169 -6.75 -7.73 -12.09
N LYS A 170 -5.79 -8.15 -12.93
CA LYS A 170 -5.50 -9.59 -13.15
C LYS A 170 -4.76 -10.21 -11.97
N ASP A 171 -4.03 -9.41 -11.23
CA ASP A 171 -3.21 -9.88 -10.12
C ASP A 171 -4.09 -10.02 -8.86
N SER A 172 -4.39 -11.25 -8.50
CA SER A 172 -5.05 -11.58 -7.24
C SER A 172 -4.07 -12.24 -6.27
N TRP A 173 -4.14 -11.84 -5.00
CA TRP A 173 -3.41 -12.49 -3.94
C TRP A 173 -3.85 -13.95 -3.80
N THR A 174 -2.92 -14.89 -3.96
CA THR A 174 -3.17 -16.29 -3.62
C THR A 174 -2.95 -16.47 -2.12
N GLN A 175 -3.93 -16.99 -1.42
CA GLN A 175 -3.80 -17.28 0.00
C GLN A 175 -3.02 -18.58 0.23
N GLU A 176 -1.96 -18.51 1.03
CA GLU A 176 -1.12 -19.64 1.39
C GLU A 176 -0.94 -19.69 2.92
N ARG A 177 -1.19 -20.85 3.51
CA ARG A 177 -0.87 -21.09 4.93
C ARG A 177 0.54 -21.65 5.05
N GLY A 178 1.33 -21.03 5.92
CA GLY A 178 2.69 -21.45 6.20
C GLY A 178 3.00 -21.48 7.69
N THR A 179 4.13 -22.10 8.05
CA THR A 179 4.62 -22.08 9.41
C THR A 179 6.06 -21.57 9.45
N VAL A 180 6.29 -20.50 10.18
CA VAL A 180 7.62 -19.90 10.33
C VAL A 180 8.12 -20.00 11.77
N THR A 181 9.41 -20.21 11.95
CA THR A 181 10.03 -20.24 13.28
C THR A 181 10.09 -18.85 13.93
N SER A 182 10.00 -17.81 13.11
CA SER A 182 10.08 -16.41 13.53
C SER A 182 9.51 -15.53 12.43
N MET A 183 8.93 -14.40 12.80
CA MET A 183 8.42 -13.38 11.87
C MET A 183 9.55 -12.53 11.26
N ARG A 184 10.78 -12.97 11.34
CA ARG A 184 11.92 -12.32 10.69
C ARG A 184 11.79 -12.35 9.18
N LEU A 185 12.18 -11.28 8.53
CA LEU A 185 12.11 -11.09 7.08
C LEU A 185 12.81 -12.24 6.32
N ASP A 186 14.02 -12.65 6.76
CA ASP A 186 14.77 -13.76 6.16
C ASP A 186 14.03 -15.10 6.28
N SER A 187 13.33 -15.33 7.39
CA SER A 187 12.59 -16.56 7.66
C SER A 187 11.34 -16.68 6.81
N VAL A 188 10.55 -15.58 6.70
CA VAL A 188 9.32 -15.55 5.91
C VAL A 188 9.62 -15.72 4.42
N ILE A 189 10.60 -14.97 3.88
CA ILE A 189 11.00 -15.10 2.46
C ILE A 189 11.46 -16.53 2.16
N SER A 190 12.26 -17.14 3.05
CA SER A 190 12.76 -18.51 2.90
C SER A 190 11.62 -19.52 2.81
N GLU A 191 10.61 -19.40 3.68
CA GLU A 191 9.46 -20.30 3.73
C GLU A 191 8.60 -20.18 2.45
N ILE A 192 8.17 -18.95 2.12
CA ILE A 192 7.20 -18.74 1.03
C ILE A 192 7.76 -19.08 -0.35
N TYR A 193 9.04 -18.77 -0.59
CA TYR A 193 9.67 -19.04 -1.88
C TYR A 193 10.50 -20.33 -1.91
N ASN A 194 10.47 -21.09 -0.81
CA ASN A 194 11.21 -22.34 -0.68
C ASN A 194 12.69 -22.21 -1.08
N ILE A 195 13.36 -21.17 -0.57
CA ILE A 195 14.77 -20.89 -0.77
C ILE A 195 15.53 -20.97 0.56
N SER A 196 16.86 -21.18 0.50
CA SER A 196 17.66 -21.21 1.73
C SER A 196 17.63 -19.87 2.46
N ARG A 197 17.72 -19.88 3.79
CA ARG A 197 17.85 -18.64 4.59
C ARG A 197 19.06 -17.79 4.18
N GLN A 198 20.14 -18.43 3.75
CA GLN A 198 21.32 -17.73 3.24
C GLN A 198 20.96 -16.96 1.96
N ARG A 199 20.20 -17.58 1.05
CA ARG A 199 19.74 -16.91 -0.17
C ARG A 199 18.79 -15.75 0.14
N SER A 200 17.89 -15.92 1.09
CA SER A 200 17.00 -14.84 1.56
C SER A 200 17.81 -13.66 2.10
N LYS A 201 18.81 -13.90 2.94
CA LYS A 201 19.70 -12.86 3.46
C LYS A 201 20.42 -12.11 2.34
N GLN A 202 20.98 -12.81 1.36
CA GLN A 202 21.63 -12.19 0.21
C GLN A 202 20.69 -11.26 -0.59
N LEU A 203 19.42 -11.66 -0.77
CA LEU A 203 18.43 -10.82 -1.44
C LEU A 203 18.16 -9.54 -0.65
N ILE A 204 17.99 -9.66 0.67
CA ILE A 204 17.72 -8.54 1.57
C ILE A 204 18.91 -7.59 1.61
N GLU A 205 20.10 -8.08 1.91
CA GLU A 205 21.32 -7.29 2.04
C GLU A 205 21.76 -6.61 0.71
N SER A 206 21.35 -7.18 -0.44
CA SER A 206 21.60 -6.59 -1.76
C SER A 206 20.56 -5.54 -2.21
N GLY A 207 19.66 -5.07 -1.31
CA GLY A 207 18.67 -4.04 -1.62
C GLY A 207 17.57 -4.50 -2.57
N LYS A 208 17.34 -5.82 -2.69
CA LYS A 208 16.30 -6.39 -3.58
C LYS A 208 14.96 -6.58 -2.88
N VAL A 209 14.87 -6.22 -1.61
CA VAL A 209 13.68 -6.39 -0.79
C VAL A 209 13.20 -5.05 -0.26
N LYS A 210 11.90 -4.83 -0.37
CA LYS A 210 11.21 -3.69 0.23
C LYS A 210 10.15 -4.20 1.19
N VAL A 211 10.00 -3.53 2.32
CA VAL A 211 8.88 -3.70 3.24
C VAL A 211 8.08 -2.41 3.23
N ASN A 212 6.78 -2.50 2.96
CA ASN A 212 5.89 -1.35 2.82
C ASN A 212 6.51 -0.24 1.94
N TRP A 213 6.98 -0.65 0.74
CA TRP A 213 7.64 0.16 -0.31
C TRP A 213 8.99 0.77 0.06
N THR A 214 9.44 0.67 1.30
CA THR A 214 10.77 1.13 1.75
C THR A 214 11.78 -0.01 1.62
N GLU A 215 12.96 0.29 1.05
CA GLU A 215 14.05 -0.67 0.98
C GLU A 215 14.49 -1.10 2.39
N ASN A 216 14.60 -2.41 2.57
CA ASN A 216 15.01 -2.98 3.84
C ASN A 216 16.18 -3.94 3.63
N THR A 217 17.31 -3.63 4.26
CA THR A 217 18.55 -4.42 4.16
C THR A 217 18.82 -5.25 5.42
N ARG A 218 17.87 -5.31 6.36
CA ARG A 218 17.99 -6.03 7.64
C ARG A 218 17.30 -7.39 7.58
N PRO A 219 18.03 -8.52 7.50
CA PRO A 219 17.44 -9.87 7.49
C PRO A 219 16.64 -10.20 8.77
N ASP A 220 16.98 -9.58 9.88
CA ASP A 220 16.36 -9.76 11.18
C ASP A 220 15.15 -8.85 11.43
N PHE A 221 14.77 -8.01 10.46
CA PHE A 221 13.58 -7.17 10.56
C PHE A 221 12.34 -8.02 10.85
N ILE A 222 11.56 -7.63 11.87
CA ILE A 222 10.37 -8.37 12.29
C ILE A 222 9.17 -7.86 11.48
N LEU A 223 8.54 -8.79 10.77
CA LEU A 223 7.30 -8.53 10.04
C LEU A 223 6.09 -8.59 10.98
N GLU A 224 5.14 -7.73 10.71
CA GLU A 224 3.89 -7.62 11.45
C GLU A 224 2.68 -7.77 10.53
N LEU A 225 1.49 -7.79 11.13
CA LEU A 225 0.23 -7.90 10.41
C LEU A 225 0.11 -6.78 9.36
N LEU A 226 -0.36 -7.16 8.17
CA LEU A 226 -0.55 -6.31 6.98
C LEU A 226 0.73 -5.72 6.36
N ASP A 227 1.92 -6.10 6.84
CA ASP A 227 3.14 -5.79 6.10
C ASP A 227 3.14 -6.43 4.72
N ILE A 228 3.59 -5.65 3.74
CA ILE A 228 3.80 -6.11 2.36
C ILE A 228 5.29 -6.13 2.06
N VAL A 229 5.79 -7.32 1.74
CA VAL A 229 7.17 -7.55 1.35
C VAL A 229 7.24 -7.72 -0.17
N SER A 230 7.98 -6.85 -0.84
CA SER A 230 8.23 -6.95 -2.28
C SER A 230 9.65 -7.45 -2.53
N ILE A 231 9.79 -8.54 -3.28
CA ILE A 231 11.08 -9.17 -3.56
C ILE A 231 11.34 -9.15 -5.06
N ARG A 232 12.38 -8.45 -5.46
CA ARG A 232 12.75 -8.30 -6.88
C ARG A 232 13.03 -9.65 -7.53
N GLY A 233 12.23 -9.99 -8.55
CA GLY A 233 12.34 -11.24 -9.30
C GLY A 233 11.52 -12.40 -8.74
N TYR A 234 10.89 -12.26 -7.58
CA TYR A 234 10.06 -13.31 -6.95
C TYR A 234 8.59 -12.93 -6.88
N GLY A 235 8.28 -11.68 -6.51
CA GLY A 235 6.91 -11.21 -6.34
C GLY A 235 6.72 -10.48 -5.01
N ARG A 236 5.51 -10.66 -4.43
CA ARG A 236 5.12 -9.96 -3.19
C ARG A 236 4.51 -10.94 -2.19
N ILE A 237 4.69 -10.66 -0.91
CA ILE A 237 4.09 -11.39 0.23
C ILE A 237 3.38 -10.36 1.10
N GLN A 238 2.17 -10.66 1.52
CA GLN A 238 1.44 -9.91 2.54
C GLN A 238 1.21 -10.80 3.77
N ILE A 239 1.40 -10.28 4.96
CA ILE A 239 1.05 -10.95 6.22
C ILE A 239 -0.44 -10.69 6.47
N GLN A 240 -1.32 -11.65 6.18
CA GLN A 240 -2.77 -11.44 6.26
C GLN A 240 -3.34 -11.76 7.63
N GLU A 241 -2.86 -12.84 8.27
CA GLU A 241 -3.36 -13.26 9.59
C GLU A 241 -2.28 -14.03 10.36
N LEU A 242 -2.26 -13.84 11.68
CA LEU A 242 -1.47 -14.63 12.62
C LEU A 242 -2.41 -15.61 13.34
N GLU A 243 -2.44 -16.87 12.89
CA GLU A 243 -3.34 -17.93 13.38
C GLU A 243 -2.83 -18.60 14.69
N GLY A 244 -1.87 -17.95 15.38
CA GLY A 244 -1.27 -18.46 16.61
C GLY A 244 -0.04 -19.32 16.39
N LYS A 245 0.28 -20.23 17.34
CA LYS A 245 1.48 -21.08 17.30
C LYS A 245 1.15 -22.56 17.22
N THR A 246 2.06 -23.31 16.62
CA THR A 246 2.04 -24.78 16.62
C THR A 246 2.53 -25.33 17.97
N LYS A 247 2.35 -26.63 18.21
CA LYS A 247 2.93 -27.36 19.39
C LYS A 247 4.47 -27.26 19.49
N LYS A 248 5.13 -26.89 18.37
CA LYS A 248 6.60 -26.70 18.30
C LYS A 248 6.96 -25.18 18.29
N GLU A 249 6.11 -24.34 18.85
CA GLU A 249 6.30 -22.89 18.98
C GLU A 249 6.54 -22.13 17.66
N LYS A 250 6.20 -22.73 16.51
CA LYS A 250 6.23 -22.03 15.22
C LYS A 250 4.96 -21.20 15.01
N TYR A 251 5.09 -20.02 14.46
CA TYR A 251 3.95 -19.19 14.06
C TYR A 251 3.21 -19.82 12.88
N ARG A 252 1.90 -19.94 12.98
CA ARG A 252 1.00 -20.22 11.85
C ARG A 252 0.53 -18.91 11.27
N VAL A 253 0.73 -18.74 9.98
CA VAL A 253 0.47 -17.47 9.31
C VAL A 253 -0.28 -17.73 8.02
N LEU A 254 -1.31 -16.92 7.78
CA LEU A 254 -1.95 -16.80 6.48
C LEU A 254 -1.22 -15.70 5.70
N PHE A 255 -0.67 -16.07 4.56
CA PHE A 255 0.02 -15.18 3.64
C PHE A 255 -0.84 -14.93 2.41
N GLY A 256 -0.89 -13.68 1.95
CA GLY A 256 -1.20 -13.37 0.57
C GLY A 256 0.10 -13.45 -0.24
N VAL A 257 0.11 -14.15 -1.36
CA VAL A 257 1.29 -14.30 -2.21
C VAL A 257 0.97 -13.92 -3.65
N LEU A 258 1.76 -13.04 -4.21
CA LEU A 258 1.76 -12.68 -5.63
C LEU A 258 3.10 -13.12 -6.22
N ARG A 259 3.10 -14.22 -6.97
CA ARG A 259 4.31 -14.69 -7.67
C ARG A 259 4.45 -13.98 -9.01
N LYS A 260 5.72 -13.74 -9.37
CA LYS A 260 6.04 -13.15 -10.67
C LYS A 260 6.06 -14.22 -11.75
#